data_4352d4ad80ec916111b1a00b9e98eb0f
#
_entry.id   4352d4ad80ec916111b1a00b9e98eb0f
#
_cell.length_a   1.000
_cell.length_b   1.000
_cell.length_c   1.000
_cell.angle_alpha   90.00
_cell.angle_beta   90.00
_cell.angle_gamma   90.00
#
_symmetry.space_group_name_H-M   'P 1'
#
loop_
_entity.id
_entity.type
_entity.pdbx_description
1 polymer ?
#
loop_
_entity_poly.entity_id
_entity_poly.type
_entity_poly.pdbx_seq_one_letter_code
_entity_poly.pdbx_strand_id
1 'polypeptide(L)'
;MDRIVLRLGKFPFLNCVPIYHALETGKVKCETKFKIVSGTPTETNTLLNKGEIELGIISSVVYIDMVEKCLILPQLSISSYGKVKSVILFSRIPITALDGQPVMLTPHSATSILLLKLIFSKYFGIQPRYLMGEIGQPNGEAVAGLVIGDRALRLQVEKIYPYQLDLGEIWYNLTGLPFVFGLFVVRKSVWEEYKQVVKHIWQALLASKRWGLNHLKTLARCYSQLSLIDYWQHLNYDLTPLHLKSVKLFFHYLKKAKEIETIPLFSIPKIRD
;
A
#
# COMPACT_ATOMS: atom_id res chain seq x y z
N MET A 1 13.54 -29.83 18.29
CA MET A 1 12.53 -29.21 17.41
C MET A 1 13.14 -27.93 16.87
N ASP A 2 13.49 -27.93 15.60
CA ASP A 2 13.98 -26.72 14.94
C ASP A 2 12.90 -25.64 15.05
N ARG A 3 13.24 -24.52 15.68
CA ARG A 3 12.30 -23.39 15.82
C ARG A 3 12.09 -22.82 14.42
N ILE A 4 10.87 -22.98 13.89
CA ILE A 4 10.52 -22.41 12.60
C ILE A 4 10.78 -20.89 12.61
N VAL A 5 11.32 -20.38 11.52
CA VAL A 5 11.59 -18.96 11.29
C VAL A 5 10.77 -18.53 10.10
N LEU A 6 9.63 -17.84 10.37
CA LEU A 6 8.79 -17.32 9.29
C LEU A 6 9.42 -16.06 8.66
N ARG A 7 9.17 -15.87 7.36
CA ARG A 7 9.63 -14.71 6.58
C ARG A 7 8.49 -13.71 6.45
N LEU A 8 8.74 -12.49 6.95
CA LEU A 8 7.81 -11.36 6.97
C LEU A 8 8.15 -10.38 5.85
N GLY A 9 7.28 -10.26 4.86
CA GLY A 9 7.45 -9.33 3.75
C GLY A 9 7.22 -7.87 4.15
N LYS A 10 8.07 -6.97 3.64
CA LYS A 10 8.02 -5.53 3.88
C LYS A 10 8.27 -4.76 2.59
N PHE A 11 7.53 -3.68 2.34
CA PHE A 11 7.90 -2.72 1.28
C PHE A 11 9.04 -1.81 1.77
N PRO A 12 9.99 -1.45 0.89
CA PRO A 12 11.16 -0.63 1.26
C PRO A 12 10.83 0.86 1.33
N PHE A 13 9.56 1.23 1.47
CA PHE A 13 9.11 2.61 1.47
C PHE A 13 8.95 3.18 2.87
N LEU A 14 9.07 4.51 2.97
CA LEU A 14 8.91 5.26 4.21
C LEU A 14 7.53 5.08 4.88
N ASN A 15 6.49 4.73 4.11
CA ASN A 15 5.17 4.42 4.67
C ASN A 15 5.17 3.19 5.60
N CYS A 16 6.13 2.27 5.44
CA CYS A 16 6.25 1.09 6.30
C CYS A 16 7.01 1.36 7.61
N VAL A 17 7.77 2.45 7.69
CA VAL A 17 8.64 2.75 8.85
C VAL A 17 7.90 2.73 10.18
N PRO A 18 6.72 3.36 10.37
CA PRO A 18 6.02 3.32 11.65
C PRO A 18 5.60 1.93 12.12
N ILE A 19 5.46 0.96 11.20
CA ILE A 19 5.08 -0.41 11.55
C ILE A 19 6.32 -1.28 11.86
N TYR A 20 7.42 -1.11 11.12
CA TYR A 20 8.52 -2.07 11.15
C TYR A 20 9.73 -1.62 11.98
N HIS A 21 9.97 -0.31 12.12
CA HIS A 21 11.20 0.22 12.72
C HIS A 21 11.46 -0.31 14.14
N ALA A 22 10.45 -0.36 15.00
CA ALA A 22 10.66 -0.79 16.38
C ALA A 22 10.97 -2.30 16.48
N LEU A 23 10.50 -3.11 15.53
CA LEU A 23 10.88 -4.52 15.40
C LEU A 23 12.31 -4.67 14.88
N GLU A 24 12.67 -3.95 13.82
CA GLU A 24 14.00 -3.99 13.20
C GLU A 24 15.10 -3.54 14.15
N THR A 25 14.80 -2.56 15.03
CA THR A 25 15.74 -2.00 16.00
C THR A 25 15.68 -2.66 17.38
N GLY A 26 14.83 -3.70 17.56
CA GLY A 26 14.69 -4.40 18.83
C GLY A 26 14.01 -3.63 19.97
N LYS A 27 13.42 -2.46 19.68
CA LYS A 27 12.63 -1.67 20.66
C LYS A 27 11.33 -2.37 21.04
N VAL A 28 10.80 -3.17 20.13
CA VAL A 28 9.71 -4.11 20.37
C VAL A 28 10.24 -5.52 20.13
N LYS A 29 10.06 -6.38 21.11
CA LYS A 29 10.46 -7.80 21.03
C LYS A 29 9.31 -8.63 20.51
N CYS A 30 9.63 -9.67 19.74
CA CYS A 30 8.71 -10.73 19.36
C CYS A 30 9.11 -12.02 20.08
N GLU A 31 8.12 -12.78 20.57
CA GLU A 31 8.36 -14.03 21.29
C GLU A 31 8.92 -15.15 20.39
N THR A 32 8.72 -14.99 19.08
CA THR A 32 9.20 -15.95 18.09
C THR A 32 10.20 -15.31 17.14
N LYS A 33 11.14 -16.12 16.63
CA LYS A 33 12.08 -15.65 15.61
C LYS A 33 11.38 -15.53 14.26
N PHE A 34 11.67 -14.47 13.54
CA PHE A 34 11.25 -14.26 12.16
C PHE A 34 12.33 -13.50 11.38
N LYS A 35 12.25 -13.50 10.07
CA LYS A 35 13.16 -12.77 9.18
C LYS A 35 12.36 -11.77 8.34
N ILE A 36 12.74 -10.50 8.34
CA ILE A 36 12.16 -9.50 7.44
C ILE A 36 12.80 -9.67 6.06
N VAL A 37 11.94 -9.72 5.03
CA VAL A 37 12.33 -9.77 3.62
C VAL A 37 11.78 -8.51 2.96
N SER A 38 12.68 -7.62 2.56
CA SER A 38 12.30 -6.36 1.91
C SER A 38 12.30 -6.50 0.39
N GLY A 39 11.27 -5.96 -0.25
CA GLY A 39 11.14 -5.95 -1.70
C GLY A 39 10.05 -4.98 -2.15
N THR A 40 10.11 -4.53 -3.39
CA THR A 40 9.04 -3.73 -4.01
C THR A 40 7.68 -4.44 -3.89
N PRO A 41 6.55 -3.72 -4.02
CA PRO A 41 5.23 -4.38 -3.98
C PRO A 41 5.11 -5.54 -4.97
N THR A 42 5.65 -5.41 -6.18
CA THR A 42 5.64 -6.49 -7.18
C THR A 42 6.45 -7.70 -6.73
N GLU A 43 7.65 -7.48 -6.17
CA GLU A 43 8.51 -8.56 -5.67
C GLU A 43 7.87 -9.28 -4.47
N THR A 44 7.40 -8.54 -3.46
CA THR A 44 6.78 -9.13 -2.27
C THR A 44 5.50 -9.89 -2.59
N ASN A 45 4.67 -9.38 -3.52
CA ASN A 45 3.49 -10.09 -4.01
C ASN A 45 3.89 -11.43 -4.66
N THR A 46 4.95 -11.42 -5.48
CA THR A 46 5.47 -12.62 -6.14
C THR A 46 6.02 -13.63 -5.13
N LEU A 47 6.84 -13.17 -4.17
CA LEU A 47 7.42 -14.01 -3.13
C LEU A 47 6.33 -14.67 -2.27
N LEU A 48 5.29 -13.91 -1.90
CA LEU A 48 4.16 -14.45 -1.13
C LEU A 48 3.38 -15.50 -1.94
N ASN A 49 3.12 -15.24 -3.21
CA ASN A 49 2.41 -16.18 -4.08
C ASN A 49 3.17 -17.48 -4.27
N LYS A 50 4.50 -17.44 -4.38
CA LYS A 50 5.38 -18.60 -4.47
C LYS A 50 5.59 -19.32 -3.12
N GLY A 51 5.25 -18.70 -1.98
CA GLY A 51 5.53 -19.22 -0.64
C GLY A 51 6.97 -19.02 -0.18
N GLU A 52 7.66 -18.08 -0.79
CA GLU A 52 9.00 -17.67 -0.38
C GLU A 52 8.98 -16.67 0.77
N ILE A 53 7.83 -16.06 1.06
CA ILE A 53 7.48 -15.41 2.32
C ILE A 53 6.12 -15.94 2.80
N GLU A 54 5.94 -16.00 4.11
CA GLU A 54 4.76 -16.60 4.74
C GLU A 54 3.66 -15.58 5.05
N LEU A 55 4.07 -14.37 5.41
CA LEU A 55 3.16 -13.28 5.77
C LEU A 55 3.80 -11.94 5.42
N GLY A 56 3.00 -10.88 5.35
CA GLY A 56 3.51 -9.53 5.08
C GLY A 56 2.48 -8.62 4.44
N ILE A 57 2.95 -7.47 3.95
CA ILE A 57 2.11 -6.52 3.24
C ILE A 57 2.08 -6.83 1.75
N ILE A 58 0.90 -6.70 1.15
CA ILE A 58 0.65 -6.78 -0.30
C ILE A 58 -0.13 -5.56 -0.78
N SER A 59 -0.08 -5.27 -2.08
CA SER A 59 -0.99 -4.31 -2.71
C SER A 59 -2.43 -4.79 -2.59
N SER A 60 -3.38 -3.92 -2.20
CA SER A 60 -4.73 -4.36 -1.85
C SER A 60 -5.46 -5.06 -3.00
N VAL A 61 -5.26 -4.65 -4.25
CA VAL A 61 -5.88 -5.30 -5.42
C VAL A 61 -5.37 -6.73 -5.65
N VAL A 62 -4.13 -7.01 -5.28
CA VAL A 62 -3.52 -8.34 -5.47
C VAL A 62 -4.17 -9.40 -4.57
N TYR A 63 -4.87 -8.96 -3.51
CA TYR A 63 -5.65 -9.88 -2.68
C TYR A 63 -6.72 -10.65 -3.47
N ILE A 64 -7.22 -10.09 -4.58
CA ILE A 64 -8.18 -10.75 -5.47
C ILE A 64 -7.64 -12.11 -5.95
N ASP A 65 -6.37 -12.13 -6.38
CA ASP A 65 -5.70 -13.35 -6.88
C ASP A 65 -5.21 -14.27 -5.76
N MET A 66 -5.23 -13.76 -4.53
CA MET A 66 -4.71 -14.49 -3.36
C MET A 66 -5.78 -14.91 -2.35
N VAL A 67 -7.06 -14.64 -2.62
CA VAL A 67 -8.16 -14.93 -1.69
C VAL A 67 -8.23 -16.38 -1.25
N GLU A 68 -7.92 -17.32 -2.16
CA GLU A 68 -7.90 -18.75 -1.85
C GLU A 68 -6.64 -19.19 -1.08
N LYS A 69 -5.58 -18.40 -1.14
CA LYS A 69 -4.27 -18.73 -0.54
C LYS A 69 -3.99 -18.01 0.77
N CYS A 70 -4.61 -16.85 1.00
CA CYS A 70 -4.26 -15.94 2.09
C CYS A 70 -5.45 -15.51 2.93
N LEU A 71 -5.16 -15.23 4.21
CA LEU A 71 -6.05 -14.56 5.16
C LEU A 71 -5.55 -13.13 5.37
N ILE A 72 -6.47 -12.18 5.53
CA ILE A 72 -6.13 -10.79 5.88
C ILE A 72 -5.89 -10.71 7.39
N LEU A 73 -4.72 -10.23 7.79
CA LEU A 73 -4.43 -9.95 9.20
C LEU A 73 -5.21 -8.70 9.65
N PRO A 74 -5.99 -8.77 10.74
CA PRO A 74 -6.80 -7.64 11.18
C PRO A 74 -5.95 -6.50 11.76
N GLN A 75 -6.52 -5.29 11.86
CA GLN A 75 -5.96 -4.11 12.52
C GLN A 75 -4.65 -3.57 11.89
N LEU A 76 -4.27 -4.05 10.70
CA LEU A 76 -3.07 -3.60 9.97
C LEU A 76 -3.38 -3.32 8.51
N SER A 77 -3.08 -2.11 8.07
CA SER A 77 -3.12 -1.70 6.65
C SER A 77 -2.13 -0.57 6.40
N ILE A 78 -1.99 -0.17 5.14
CA ILE A 78 -1.50 1.16 4.76
C ILE A 78 -2.61 1.83 3.98
N SER A 79 -3.16 2.90 4.53
CA SER A 79 -4.34 3.60 4.02
C SER A 79 -4.25 5.10 4.30
N SER A 80 -5.19 5.88 3.80
CA SER A 80 -5.34 7.29 4.14
C SER A 80 -6.81 7.73 4.15
N TYR A 81 -7.14 8.64 5.05
CA TYR A 81 -8.36 9.43 5.04
C TYR A 81 -8.07 10.76 4.33
N GLY A 82 -8.29 10.84 3.02
CA GLY A 82 -7.87 11.98 2.21
C GLY A 82 -6.44 11.81 1.67
N LYS A 83 -5.63 12.87 1.72
CA LYS A 83 -4.28 12.87 1.14
C LYS A 83 -3.40 11.75 1.63
N VAL A 84 -2.83 10.98 0.68
CA VAL A 84 -1.82 9.97 0.95
C VAL A 84 -0.39 10.50 0.79
N LYS A 85 -0.21 11.59 0.06
CA LYS A 85 1.06 12.28 -0.26
C LYS A 85 2.10 11.44 -1.02
N SER A 86 1.96 10.13 -1.05
CA SER A 86 2.91 9.20 -1.70
C SER A 86 2.32 8.41 -2.86
N VAL A 87 1.13 8.75 -3.33
CA VAL A 87 0.52 8.19 -4.54
C VAL A 87 -0.11 9.32 -5.33
N ILE A 88 0.67 9.88 -6.24
CA ILE A 88 0.35 11.13 -6.91
C ILE A 88 0.52 11.02 -8.42
N LEU A 89 -0.46 11.51 -9.15
CA LEU A 89 -0.30 11.83 -10.56
C LEU A 89 0.30 13.23 -10.67
N PHE A 90 1.48 13.32 -11.26
CA PHE A 90 2.14 14.58 -11.63
C PHE A 90 1.87 14.87 -13.09
N SER A 91 1.55 16.14 -13.44
CA SER A 91 1.24 16.52 -14.80
C SER A 91 1.84 17.88 -15.15
N ARG A 92 2.23 18.03 -16.43
CA ARG A 92 2.68 19.31 -17.03
C ARG A 92 1.53 20.15 -17.55
N ILE A 93 0.34 19.53 -17.75
CA ILE A 93 -0.87 20.16 -18.25
C ILE A 93 -2.02 19.92 -17.27
N PRO A 94 -3.12 20.69 -17.32
CA PRO A 94 -4.28 20.46 -16.46
C PRO A 94 -4.79 19.01 -16.54
N ILE A 95 -5.24 18.47 -15.41
CA ILE A 95 -5.69 17.06 -15.34
C ILE A 95 -6.85 16.80 -16.31
N THR A 96 -7.76 17.76 -16.48
CA THR A 96 -8.90 17.68 -17.41
C THR A 96 -8.48 17.69 -18.88
N ALA A 97 -7.25 18.10 -19.20
CA ALA A 97 -6.70 18.11 -20.55
C ALA A 97 -5.92 16.82 -20.89
N LEU A 98 -5.96 15.82 -20.02
CA LEU A 98 -5.22 14.56 -20.23
C LEU A 98 -5.95 13.55 -21.13
N ASP A 99 -7.14 13.86 -21.63
CA ASP A 99 -7.85 12.97 -22.55
C ASP A 99 -7.01 12.69 -23.82
N GLY A 100 -6.85 11.41 -24.17
CA GLY A 100 -6.00 10.98 -25.27
C GLY A 100 -4.48 11.22 -25.09
N GLN A 101 -4.06 11.96 -24.07
CA GLN A 101 -2.65 12.30 -23.86
C GLN A 101 -1.85 11.13 -23.26
N PRO A 102 -0.54 11.05 -23.52
CA PRO A 102 0.30 10.00 -22.96
C PRO A 102 0.53 10.20 -21.45
N VAL A 103 0.09 9.22 -20.66
CA VAL A 103 0.24 9.18 -19.20
C VAL A 103 1.06 7.95 -18.81
N MET A 104 2.18 8.19 -18.12
CA MET A 104 3.06 7.13 -17.64
C MET A 104 2.50 6.48 -16.37
N LEU A 105 2.46 5.15 -16.34
CA LEU A 105 2.05 4.35 -15.19
C LEU A 105 3.25 3.64 -14.59
N THR A 106 3.46 3.80 -13.29
CA THR A 106 4.53 3.11 -12.55
C THR A 106 4.32 1.59 -12.59
N PRO A 107 5.36 0.76 -12.84
CA PRO A 107 5.22 -0.69 -12.78
C PRO A 107 5.13 -1.27 -11.34
N HIS A 108 5.26 -0.41 -10.32
CA HIS A 108 5.47 -0.83 -8.94
C HIS A 108 4.20 -0.92 -8.10
N SER A 109 3.00 -0.57 -8.62
CA SER A 109 1.75 -0.65 -7.86
C SER A 109 0.52 -0.89 -8.71
N ALA A 110 0.06 -2.12 -8.77
CA ALA A 110 -1.18 -2.48 -9.45
C ALA A 110 -2.41 -1.73 -8.88
N THR A 111 -2.49 -1.60 -7.55
CA THR A 111 -3.60 -0.88 -6.89
C THR A 111 -3.68 0.58 -7.32
N SER A 112 -2.54 1.28 -7.36
CA SER A 112 -2.51 2.71 -7.70
C SER A 112 -2.84 2.94 -9.18
N ILE A 113 -2.42 2.04 -10.06
CA ILE A 113 -2.77 2.08 -11.49
C ILE A 113 -4.28 1.97 -11.67
N LEU A 114 -4.90 0.96 -11.07
CA LEU A 114 -6.34 0.74 -11.20
C LEU A 114 -7.16 1.85 -10.55
N LEU A 115 -6.68 2.41 -9.43
CA LEU A 115 -7.31 3.57 -8.82
C LEU A 115 -7.26 4.79 -9.75
N LEU A 116 -6.11 5.09 -10.38
CA LEU A 116 -5.98 6.20 -11.33
C LEU A 116 -6.92 6.03 -12.52
N LYS A 117 -6.93 4.86 -13.15
CA LYS A 117 -7.83 4.56 -14.28
C LYS A 117 -9.30 4.76 -13.89
N LEU A 118 -9.69 4.30 -12.69
CA LEU A 118 -11.02 4.48 -12.16
C LEU A 118 -11.35 5.97 -11.97
N ILE A 119 -10.44 6.74 -11.37
CA ILE A 119 -10.59 8.19 -11.18
C ILE A 119 -10.75 8.89 -12.53
N PHE A 120 -9.91 8.59 -13.51
CA PHE A 120 -10.03 9.18 -14.84
C PHE A 120 -11.37 8.89 -15.50
N SER A 121 -11.79 7.63 -15.51
CA SER A 121 -13.04 7.22 -16.18
C SER A 121 -14.30 7.68 -15.46
N LYS A 122 -14.30 7.69 -14.10
CA LYS A 122 -15.53 7.95 -13.32
C LYS A 122 -15.67 9.37 -12.83
N TYR A 123 -14.55 10.07 -12.55
CA TYR A 123 -14.57 11.41 -12.00
C TYR A 123 -14.30 12.47 -13.08
N PHE A 124 -13.32 12.22 -13.95
CA PHE A 124 -12.96 13.20 -15.00
C PHE A 124 -13.62 12.89 -16.35
N GLY A 125 -14.09 11.66 -16.59
CA GLY A 125 -14.67 11.25 -17.87
C GLY A 125 -13.66 11.24 -19.02
N ILE A 126 -12.38 11.02 -18.74
CA ILE A 126 -11.27 11.05 -19.70
C ILE A 126 -10.61 9.67 -19.85
N GLN A 127 -10.01 9.44 -21.02
CA GLN A 127 -9.30 8.20 -21.37
C GLN A 127 -7.91 8.53 -21.93
N PRO A 128 -6.90 8.70 -21.09
CA PRO A 128 -5.50 8.89 -21.53
C PRO A 128 -4.96 7.65 -22.24
N ARG A 129 -3.91 7.88 -23.05
CA ARG A 129 -3.09 6.80 -23.60
C ARG A 129 -2.06 6.38 -22.56
N TYR A 130 -2.19 5.18 -22.04
CA TYR A 130 -1.32 4.70 -20.96
C TYR A 130 -0.02 4.10 -21.49
N LEU A 131 1.09 4.49 -20.87
CA LEU A 131 2.44 3.97 -21.11
C LEU A 131 2.98 3.39 -19.79
N MET A 132 3.75 2.30 -19.86
CA MET A 132 4.40 1.74 -18.66
C MET A 132 5.81 2.29 -18.51
N GLY A 133 6.17 2.71 -17.29
CA GLY A 133 7.49 3.23 -16.98
C GLY A 133 7.49 4.30 -15.89
N GLU A 134 8.51 5.14 -15.90
CA GLU A 134 8.66 6.22 -14.92
C GLU A 134 8.71 7.59 -15.61
N ILE A 135 7.98 8.56 -15.07
CA ILE A 135 8.00 9.95 -15.56
C ILE A 135 9.39 10.58 -15.34
N GLY A 136 9.80 11.45 -16.26
CA GLY A 136 11.05 12.19 -16.14
C GLY A 136 12.25 11.47 -16.76
N GLN A 137 12.06 10.36 -17.47
CA GLN A 137 13.11 9.80 -18.32
C GLN A 137 13.34 10.66 -19.59
N PRO A 138 14.58 10.76 -20.09
CA PRO A 138 14.93 11.69 -21.18
C PRO A 138 14.14 11.52 -22.48
N ASN A 139 13.66 10.32 -22.76
CA ASN A 139 12.94 9.97 -23.99
C ASN A 139 11.41 9.84 -23.76
N GLY A 140 10.88 10.37 -22.65
CA GLY A 140 9.48 10.19 -22.29
C GLY A 140 8.56 11.20 -22.97
N GLU A 141 7.75 10.78 -23.94
CA GLU A 141 6.65 11.56 -24.53
C GLU A 141 5.54 11.89 -23.53
N ALA A 142 5.55 11.29 -22.33
CA ALA A 142 4.46 11.41 -21.36
C ALA A 142 4.39 12.82 -20.76
N VAL A 143 3.20 13.42 -20.83
CA VAL A 143 2.91 14.75 -20.25
C VAL A 143 2.53 14.65 -18.76
N ALA A 144 2.16 13.45 -18.31
CA ALA A 144 1.84 13.16 -16.92
C ALA A 144 2.32 11.77 -16.52
N GLY A 145 2.44 11.51 -15.21
CA GLY A 145 2.81 10.19 -14.72
C GLY A 145 2.42 9.94 -13.28
N LEU A 146 1.98 8.70 -13.03
CA LEU A 146 1.70 8.20 -11.71
C LEU A 146 3.00 7.82 -11.02
N VAL A 147 3.27 8.44 -9.88
CA VAL A 147 4.46 8.19 -9.06
C VAL A 147 4.04 7.75 -7.66
N ILE A 148 4.75 6.76 -7.10
CA ILE A 148 4.46 6.24 -5.78
C ILE A 148 5.66 6.31 -4.84
N GLY A 149 5.38 6.17 -3.54
CA GLY A 149 6.37 6.03 -2.47
C GLY A 149 7.24 7.28 -2.30
N ASP A 150 8.48 7.07 -1.89
CA ASP A 150 9.41 8.12 -1.52
C ASP A 150 9.76 9.07 -2.67
N ARG A 151 9.68 8.57 -3.92
CA ARG A 151 9.86 9.40 -5.11
C ARG A 151 8.75 10.44 -5.26
N ALA A 152 7.49 10.08 -4.94
CA ALA A 152 6.39 11.03 -4.98
C ALA A 152 6.59 12.15 -3.94
N LEU A 153 7.09 11.82 -2.74
CA LEU A 153 7.41 12.81 -1.71
C LEU A 153 8.49 13.79 -2.19
N ARG A 154 9.53 13.30 -2.86
CA ARG A 154 10.60 14.17 -3.42
C ARG A 154 10.08 15.09 -4.50
N LEU A 155 9.34 14.57 -5.48
CA LEU A 155 8.83 15.38 -6.61
C LEU A 155 7.88 16.50 -6.16
N GLN A 156 7.14 16.32 -5.06
CA GLN A 156 6.32 17.40 -4.49
C GLN A 156 7.17 18.58 -4.01
N VAL A 157 8.35 18.32 -3.43
CA VAL A 157 9.26 19.36 -2.95
C VAL A 157 9.93 20.08 -4.12
N GLU A 158 10.28 19.36 -5.18
CA GLU A 158 10.95 19.88 -6.38
C GLU A 158 10.06 20.83 -7.20
N LYS A 159 8.71 20.70 -7.09
CA LYS A 159 7.72 21.57 -7.75
C LYS A 159 7.87 21.71 -9.27
N ILE A 160 8.47 20.73 -9.93
CA ILE A 160 8.69 20.74 -11.39
C ILE A 160 7.42 20.42 -12.20
N TYR A 161 6.38 19.90 -11.55
CA TYR A 161 5.08 19.62 -12.15
C TYR A 161 4.04 20.57 -11.58
N PRO A 162 3.43 21.46 -12.42
CA PRO A 162 2.47 22.44 -11.94
C PRO A 162 1.14 21.83 -11.48
N TYR A 163 0.79 20.64 -11.97
CA TYR A 163 -0.44 19.97 -11.61
C TYR A 163 -0.14 18.65 -10.89
N GLN A 164 -0.80 18.45 -9.77
CA GLN A 164 -0.67 17.28 -8.93
C GLN A 164 -2.04 16.79 -8.51
N LEU A 165 -2.28 15.48 -8.57
CA LEU A 165 -3.51 14.83 -8.14
C LEU A 165 -3.17 13.74 -7.15
N ASP A 166 -3.51 13.93 -5.89
CA ASP A 166 -3.38 12.92 -4.84
C ASP A 166 -4.54 11.93 -4.93
N LEU A 167 -4.23 10.67 -5.22
CA LEU A 167 -5.27 9.66 -5.47
C LEU A 167 -6.07 9.31 -4.22
N GLY A 168 -5.46 9.38 -3.04
CA GLY A 168 -6.16 9.15 -1.76
C GLY A 168 -7.18 10.26 -1.48
N GLU A 169 -6.81 11.52 -1.75
CA GLU A 169 -7.70 12.67 -1.61
C GLU A 169 -8.92 12.57 -2.52
N ILE A 170 -8.72 12.24 -3.79
CA ILE A 170 -9.82 12.09 -4.74
C ILE A 170 -10.75 10.94 -4.34
N TRP A 171 -10.21 9.79 -3.95
CA TRP A 171 -11.04 8.68 -3.48
C TRP A 171 -11.89 9.10 -2.27
N TYR A 172 -11.29 9.77 -1.29
CA TYR A 172 -12.00 10.23 -0.11
C TYR A 172 -13.12 11.25 -0.46
N ASN A 173 -12.82 12.19 -1.34
CA ASN A 173 -13.81 13.19 -1.80
C ASN A 173 -15.00 12.53 -2.55
N LEU A 174 -14.75 11.46 -3.29
CA LEU A 174 -15.77 10.72 -4.03
C LEU A 174 -16.64 9.82 -3.16
N THR A 175 -16.08 9.25 -2.09
CA THR A 175 -16.71 8.12 -1.39
C THR A 175 -16.95 8.39 0.09
N GLY A 176 -16.26 9.35 0.70
CA GLY A 176 -16.19 9.57 2.15
C GLY A 176 -15.47 8.44 2.89
N LEU A 177 -14.78 7.53 2.19
CA LEU A 177 -14.13 6.35 2.76
C LEU A 177 -12.61 6.44 2.64
N PRO A 178 -11.84 5.88 3.60
CA PRO A 178 -10.38 5.81 3.48
C PRO A 178 -9.98 4.92 2.31
N PHE A 179 -8.93 5.27 1.55
CA PHE A 179 -8.38 4.33 0.57
C PHE A 179 -7.32 3.44 1.19
N VAL A 180 -7.42 2.12 0.92
CA VAL A 180 -6.47 1.11 1.42
C VAL A 180 -5.53 0.71 0.29
N PHE A 181 -4.27 1.11 0.39
CA PHE A 181 -3.22 0.82 -0.59
C PHE A 181 -2.57 -0.54 -0.35
N GLY A 182 -2.42 -0.93 0.91
CA GLY A 182 -1.78 -2.18 1.30
C GLY A 182 -2.54 -2.92 2.40
N LEU A 183 -2.65 -4.23 2.25
CA LEU A 183 -3.22 -5.18 3.21
C LEU A 183 -2.12 -6.06 3.79
N PHE A 184 -2.17 -6.33 5.08
CA PHE A 184 -1.34 -7.36 5.69
C PHE A 184 -2.04 -8.71 5.59
N VAL A 185 -1.31 -9.71 5.13
CA VAL A 185 -1.86 -11.05 4.91
C VAL A 185 -0.92 -12.12 5.44
N VAL A 186 -1.47 -13.31 5.66
CA VAL A 186 -0.74 -14.54 5.97
C VAL A 186 -1.27 -15.66 5.09
N ARG A 187 -0.41 -16.56 4.63
CA ARG A 187 -0.83 -17.76 3.89
C ARG A 187 -1.71 -18.65 4.77
N LYS A 188 -2.81 -19.18 4.22
CA LYS A 188 -3.76 -20.05 4.94
C LYS A 188 -3.07 -21.27 5.55
N SER A 189 -2.23 -21.96 4.77
CA SER A 189 -1.45 -23.12 5.25
C SER A 189 -0.57 -22.78 6.46
N VAL A 190 0.09 -21.62 6.41
CA VAL A 190 0.93 -21.15 7.54
C VAL A 190 0.09 -20.78 8.76
N TRP A 191 -1.07 -20.19 8.56
CA TRP A 191 -2.01 -19.93 9.66
C TRP A 191 -2.51 -21.22 10.31
N GLU A 192 -2.82 -22.24 9.52
CA GLU A 192 -3.30 -23.54 10.01
C GLU A 192 -2.22 -24.29 10.78
N GLU A 193 -1.00 -24.32 10.27
CA GLU A 193 0.11 -25.07 10.85
C GLU A 193 0.85 -24.34 11.99
N TYR A 194 1.04 -23.02 11.86
CA TYR A 194 1.86 -22.21 12.76
C TYR A 194 1.10 -21.04 13.40
N LYS A 195 -0.18 -21.24 13.69
CA LYS A 195 -1.10 -20.21 14.20
C LYS A 195 -0.53 -19.37 15.35
N GLN A 196 0.11 -20.03 16.34
CA GLN A 196 0.67 -19.32 17.49
C GLN A 196 1.87 -18.45 17.11
N VAL A 197 2.75 -18.94 16.23
CA VAL A 197 3.89 -18.16 15.71
C VAL A 197 3.41 -16.93 14.95
N VAL A 198 2.39 -17.09 14.10
CA VAL A 198 1.77 -15.97 13.37
C VAL A 198 1.14 -14.95 14.33
N LYS A 199 0.46 -15.42 15.38
CA LYS A 199 -0.10 -14.51 16.42
C LYS A 199 0.98 -13.68 17.10
N HIS A 200 2.11 -14.27 17.50
CA HIS A 200 3.21 -13.54 18.13
C HIS A 200 3.78 -12.47 17.18
N ILE A 201 3.97 -12.80 15.89
CA ILE A 201 4.45 -11.82 14.89
C ILE A 201 3.42 -10.70 14.68
N TRP A 202 2.14 -11.04 14.56
CA TRP A 202 1.07 -10.05 14.40
C TRP A 202 0.96 -9.12 15.61
N GLN A 203 1.00 -9.64 16.84
CA GLN A 203 1.01 -8.84 18.07
C GLN A 203 2.24 -7.93 18.14
N ALA A 204 3.40 -8.42 17.74
CA ALA A 204 4.62 -7.64 17.68
C ALA A 204 4.54 -6.52 16.62
N LEU A 205 3.92 -6.77 15.46
CA LEU A 205 3.62 -5.74 14.46
C LEU A 205 2.67 -4.66 15.01
N LEU A 206 1.62 -5.05 15.74
CA LEU A 206 0.71 -4.11 16.39
C LEU A 206 1.42 -3.26 17.46
N ALA A 207 2.27 -3.88 18.26
CA ALA A 207 3.06 -3.19 19.27
C ALA A 207 4.06 -2.22 18.62
N SER A 208 4.72 -2.64 17.53
CA SER A 208 5.65 -1.82 16.74
C SER A 208 4.93 -0.64 16.09
N LYS A 209 3.76 -0.84 15.50
CA LYS A 209 2.91 0.23 14.98
C LYS A 209 2.59 1.27 16.07
N ARG A 210 2.11 0.83 17.24
CA ARG A 210 1.81 1.73 18.36
C ARG A 210 3.06 2.51 18.80
N TRP A 211 4.19 1.82 18.92
CA TRP A 211 5.45 2.48 19.26
C TRP A 211 5.82 3.53 18.22
N GLY A 212 5.80 3.17 16.93
CA GLY A 212 6.15 4.07 15.83
C GLY A 212 5.27 5.32 15.77
N LEU A 213 3.95 5.17 15.88
CA LEU A 213 3.02 6.30 15.86
C LEU A 213 3.20 7.24 17.09
N ASN A 214 3.56 6.70 18.24
CA ASN A 214 3.86 7.49 19.45
C ASN A 214 5.24 8.15 19.39
N HIS A 215 6.12 7.77 18.47
CA HIS A 215 7.51 8.25 18.40
C HIS A 215 7.89 8.85 17.04
N LEU A 216 6.94 9.47 16.32
CA LEU A 216 7.16 10.02 14.97
C LEU A 216 8.34 11.00 14.90
N LYS A 217 8.53 11.84 15.96
CA LYS A 217 9.69 12.76 16.02
C LYS A 217 11.02 12.01 16.07
N THR A 218 11.08 10.93 16.84
CA THR A 218 12.27 10.07 16.92
C THR A 218 12.53 9.38 15.59
N LEU A 219 11.50 8.83 14.97
CA LEU A 219 11.60 8.24 13.63
C LEU A 219 12.12 9.24 12.60
N ALA A 220 11.53 10.43 12.53
CA ALA A 220 11.93 11.47 11.58
C ALA A 220 13.41 11.86 11.70
N ARG A 221 13.95 11.88 12.93
CA ARG A 221 15.38 12.11 13.17
C ARG A 221 16.25 10.97 12.65
N CYS A 222 15.82 9.71 12.82
CA CYS A 222 16.55 8.55 12.30
C CYS A 222 16.68 8.56 10.77
N TYR A 223 15.71 9.18 10.08
CA TYR A 223 15.73 9.32 8.62
C TYR A 223 16.17 10.72 8.15
N SER A 224 16.66 11.58 9.05
CA SER A 224 17.16 12.94 8.79
C SER A 224 16.17 13.85 8.03
N GLN A 225 14.85 13.64 8.21
CA GLN A 225 13.80 14.37 7.49
C GLN A 225 12.60 14.67 8.41
N LEU A 226 12.52 15.87 8.95
CA LEU A 226 11.42 16.30 9.82
C LEU A 226 10.06 16.36 9.08
N SER A 227 10.06 16.58 7.77
CA SER A 227 8.83 16.57 6.93
C SER A 227 8.10 15.21 6.93
N LEU A 228 8.78 14.12 7.31
CA LEU A 228 8.17 12.80 7.42
C LEU A 228 7.11 12.70 8.53
N ILE A 229 7.16 13.56 9.57
CA ILE A 229 6.15 13.58 10.62
C ILE A 229 4.79 13.89 10.02
N ASP A 230 4.71 14.95 9.23
CA ASP A 230 3.49 15.35 8.52
C ASP A 230 3.02 14.27 7.54
N TYR A 231 3.94 13.66 6.80
CA TYR A 231 3.61 12.55 5.92
C TYR A 231 2.98 11.37 6.68
N TRP A 232 3.61 10.88 7.74
CA TRP A 232 3.10 9.75 8.51
C TRP A 232 1.79 10.06 9.25
N GLN A 233 1.51 11.32 9.58
CA GLN A 233 0.24 11.76 10.17
C GLN A 233 -0.93 11.72 9.18
N HIS A 234 -0.67 11.80 7.86
CA HIS A 234 -1.69 11.65 6.82
C HIS A 234 -2.00 10.18 6.52
N LEU A 235 -1.11 9.26 6.89
CA LEU A 235 -1.36 7.83 6.73
C LEU A 235 -2.17 7.27 7.89
N ASN A 236 -2.96 6.26 7.59
CA ASN A 236 -3.63 5.43 8.57
C ASN A 236 -3.13 3.99 8.45
N TYR A 237 -2.93 3.34 9.59
CA TYR A 237 -2.33 2.01 9.68
C TYR A 237 -3.29 0.96 10.24
N ASP A 238 -4.54 1.33 10.47
CA ASP A 238 -5.58 0.45 10.96
C ASP A 238 -6.31 -0.23 9.81
N LEU A 239 -6.87 -1.39 10.08
CA LEU A 239 -7.84 -2.06 9.23
C LEU A 239 -9.13 -2.27 10.02
N THR A 240 -10.06 -1.34 9.88
CA THR A 240 -11.38 -1.35 10.53
C THR A 240 -12.46 -1.83 9.55
N PRO A 241 -13.70 -2.08 10.00
CA PRO A 241 -14.82 -2.36 9.10
C PRO A 241 -15.02 -1.29 8.01
N LEU A 242 -14.71 -0.01 8.31
CA LEU A 242 -14.81 1.08 7.34
C LEU A 242 -13.78 0.94 6.20
N HIS A 243 -12.55 0.53 6.54
CA HIS A 243 -11.50 0.22 5.55
C HIS A 243 -11.92 -0.95 4.66
N LEU A 244 -12.44 -2.03 5.24
CA LEU A 244 -12.92 -3.19 4.47
C LEU A 244 -14.10 -2.82 3.56
N LYS A 245 -15.02 -1.95 4.04
CA LYS A 245 -16.10 -1.39 3.20
C LYS A 245 -15.52 -0.64 2.00
N SER A 246 -14.46 0.14 2.20
CA SER A 246 -13.79 0.88 1.12
C SER A 246 -13.14 -0.05 0.10
N VAL A 247 -12.38 -1.06 0.55
CA VAL A 247 -11.78 -2.06 -0.36
C VAL A 247 -12.86 -2.77 -1.18
N LYS A 248 -13.97 -3.16 -0.53
CA LYS A 248 -15.10 -3.80 -1.22
C LYS A 248 -15.74 -2.88 -2.26
N LEU A 249 -15.89 -1.59 -1.94
CA LEU A 249 -16.41 -0.59 -2.88
C LEU A 249 -15.47 -0.40 -4.07
N PHE A 250 -14.16 -0.32 -3.82
CA PHE A 250 -13.16 -0.25 -4.88
C PHE A 250 -13.24 -1.45 -5.83
N PHE A 251 -13.33 -2.67 -5.29
CA PHE A 251 -13.49 -3.88 -6.11
C PHE A 251 -14.82 -3.90 -6.88
N HIS A 252 -15.91 -3.35 -6.33
CA HIS A 252 -17.15 -3.17 -7.07
C HIS A 252 -16.99 -2.25 -8.28
N TYR A 253 -16.28 -1.14 -8.12
CA TYR A 253 -16.01 -0.25 -9.24
C TYR A 253 -15.11 -0.91 -10.29
N LEU A 254 -14.08 -1.65 -9.88
CA LEU A 254 -13.21 -2.38 -10.80
C LEU A 254 -13.99 -3.45 -11.58
N LYS A 255 -14.90 -4.18 -10.91
CA LYS A 255 -15.77 -5.15 -11.59
C LYS A 255 -16.69 -4.47 -12.63
N LYS A 256 -17.30 -3.34 -12.27
CA LYS A 256 -18.12 -2.56 -13.22
C LYS A 256 -17.31 -2.03 -14.40
N ALA A 257 -16.03 -1.72 -14.19
CA ALA A 257 -15.10 -1.30 -15.23
C ALA A 257 -14.50 -2.47 -16.01
N LYS A 258 -14.86 -3.72 -15.70
CA LYS A 258 -14.32 -4.97 -16.28
C LYS A 258 -12.80 -5.13 -16.10
N GLU A 259 -12.22 -4.49 -15.10
CA GLU A 259 -10.82 -4.65 -14.73
C GLU A 259 -10.58 -5.90 -13.86
N ILE A 260 -11.65 -6.45 -13.25
CA ILE A 260 -11.65 -7.71 -12.51
C ILE A 260 -12.94 -8.49 -12.79
N GLU A 261 -12.87 -9.82 -12.72
CA GLU A 261 -14.01 -10.69 -12.98
C GLU A 261 -14.90 -10.89 -11.74
N THR A 262 -14.29 -11.08 -10.59
CA THR A 262 -14.99 -11.42 -9.34
C THR A 262 -14.60 -10.49 -8.21
N ILE A 263 -15.51 -10.33 -7.23
CA ILE A 263 -15.23 -9.63 -5.98
C ILE A 263 -14.95 -10.70 -4.92
N PRO A 264 -13.73 -10.75 -4.34
CA PRO A 264 -13.40 -11.78 -3.37
C PRO A 264 -14.15 -11.58 -2.05
N LEU A 265 -14.41 -12.68 -1.37
CA LEU A 265 -14.83 -12.67 0.03
C LEU A 265 -13.59 -12.43 0.90
N PHE A 266 -13.70 -11.48 1.84
CA PHE A 266 -12.59 -11.24 2.76
C PHE A 266 -12.54 -12.33 3.82
N SER A 267 -11.44 -13.07 3.83
CA SER A 267 -11.15 -14.09 4.84
C SER A 267 -10.23 -13.51 5.91
N ILE A 268 -10.78 -13.27 7.10
CA ILE A 268 -10.07 -12.71 8.25
C ILE A 268 -10.03 -13.76 9.35
N PRO A 269 -8.84 -14.12 9.87
CA PRO A 269 -8.74 -15.12 10.92
C PRO A 269 -9.38 -14.61 12.22
N LYS A 270 -10.12 -15.50 12.91
CA LYS A 270 -10.59 -15.21 14.27
C LYS A 270 -9.40 -15.32 15.24
N ILE A 271 -8.79 -14.18 15.50
CA ILE A 271 -7.76 -14.05 16.53
C ILE A 271 -8.53 -13.72 17.82
N ARG A 272 -8.76 -14.74 18.66
CA ARG A 272 -9.24 -14.50 20.03
C ARG A 272 -8.02 -14.10 20.86
N ASP A 273 -8.21 -13.07 21.69
CA ASP A 273 -7.20 -12.62 22.67
C ASP A 273 -6.85 -13.74 23.64
#